data_90c5a294ad44ab3dd3fb6ba566aefc5b
#
_entry.id   90c5a294ad44ab3dd3fb6ba566aefc5b
#
_cell.length_a   1.000
_cell.length_b   1.000
_cell.length_c   1.000
_cell.angle_alpha   90.00
_cell.angle_beta   90.00
_cell.angle_gamma   90.00
#
_symmetry.space_group_name_H-M   'P 1'
#
loop_
_entity.id
_entity.type
_entity.pdbx_description
1 polymer ?
#
loop_
_entity_poly.entity_id
_entity_poly.type
_entity_poly.pdbx_seq_one_letter_code
_entity_poly.pdbx_strand_id
1 'polypeptide(L)'
;PLAELVYWQQYGITPELLERYKVCSLREYHSETAEGKPYTYTSSVAEPMYGYKGKQHIKLYRPFSTPRFLYGGSFGENYCFGLEQLPAKGDTLFITGGEKDVLSLAAHGFHAICFNSETVTIPPTLVYRLTFRFKHIVLLFDMDKTGRESSCKQEKLLEEFGVKRLLLPLPGTKEEKDISDYFKAGNTREDFLKLFIEFLDNLYSDTLIMLKSCEIDFNNPPAKAQEIISAGDVPLGTQGNLFGITGGEGTGKSN
;
A
#
# COMPACT_ATOMS: atom_id res chain seq x y z
N PRO A 1 30.49 -3.60 -10.78
CA PRO A 1 31.58 -2.64 -10.61
C PRO A 1 31.25 -1.64 -9.48
N LEU A 2 32.26 -1.06 -8.83
CA LEU A 2 32.06 -0.13 -7.70
C LEU A 2 31.16 1.05 -8.08
N ALA A 3 31.28 1.56 -9.30
CA ALA A 3 30.48 2.69 -9.79
C ALA A 3 28.96 2.43 -9.84
N GLU A 4 28.55 1.20 -10.05
CA GLU A 4 27.13 0.82 -10.07
C GLU A 4 26.54 0.72 -8.65
N LEU A 5 27.35 0.41 -7.65
CA LEU A 5 26.94 0.41 -6.24
C LEU A 5 26.71 1.83 -5.72
N VAL A 6 27.46 2.83 -6.21
CA VAL A 6 27.27 4.24 -5.83
C VAL A 6 25.85 4.72 -6.13
N TYR A 7 25.25 4.25 -7.22
CA TYR A 7 23.85 4.56 -7.53
C TYR A 7 22.88 4.10 -6.43
N TRP A 8 23.08 2.90 -5.89
CA TRP A 8 22.20 2.34 -4.88
C TRP A 8 22.49 2.88 -3.47
N GLN A 9 23.76 3.21 -3.19
CA GLN A 9 24.19 3.74 -1.89
C GLN A 9 23.51 5.06 -1.54
N GLN A 10 23.16 5.91 -2.53
CA GLN A 10 22.44 7.16 -2.28
C GLN A 10 21.05 6.96 -1.67
N TYR A 11 20.50 5.73 -1.73
CA TYR A 11 19.22 5.33 -1.16
C TYR A 11 19.39 4.40 0.07
N GLY A 12 20.61 4.28 0.60
CA GLY A 12 20.94 3.36 1.69
C GLY A 12 20.97 1.88 1.31
N ILE A 13 20.86 1.55 0.03
CA ILE A 13 20.75 0.17 -0.47
C ILE A 13 22.14 -0.45 -0.56
N THR A 14 22.36 -1.59 0.13
CA THR A 14 23.63 -2.32 0.17
C THR A 14 23.68 -3.45 -0.86
N PRO A 15 24.88 -3.97 -1.20
CA PRO A 15 25.04 -5.12 -2.08
C PRO A 15 24.29 -6.37 -1.59
N GLU A 16 24.32 -6.65 -0.28
CA GLU A 16 23.64 -7.79 0.33
C GLU A 16 22.12 -7.69 0.16
N LEU A 17 21.59 -6.46 0.24
CA LEU A 17 20.18 -6.22 0.01
C LEU A 17 19.81 -6.44 -1.46
N LEU A 18 20.63 -5.97 -2.40
CA LEU A 18 20.44 -6.22 -3.84
C LEU A 18 20.43 -7.72 -4.14
N GLU A 19 21.36 -8.48 -3.57
CA GLU A 19 21.41 -9.93 -3.71
C GLU A 19 20.16 -10.61 -3.15
N ARG A 20 19.74 -10.24 -1.94
CA ARG A 20 18.53 -10.74 -1.28
C ARG A 20 17.27 -10.53 -2.13
N TYR A 21 17.18 -9.40 -2.82
CA TYR A 21 16.07 -9.05 -3.70
C TYR A 21 16.28 -9.46 -5.16
N LYS A 22 17.34 -10.24 -5.44
CA LYS A 22 17.67 -10.75 -6.78
C LYS A 22 17.84 -9.62 -7.82
N VAL A 23 18.43 -8.51 -7.38
CA VAL A 23 18.79 -7.38 -8.27
C VAL A 23 20.21 -7.56 -8.74
N CYS A 24 20.42 -7.44 -10.04
CA CYS A 24 21.74 -7.58 -10.64
C CYS A 24 22.04 -6.42 -11.58
N SER A 25 23.33 -6.12 -11.75
CA SER A 25 23.81 -5.24 -12.82
C SER A 25 23.89 -6.02 -14.12
N LEU A 26 23.49 -5.39 -15.20
CA LEU A 26 23.53 -5.97 -16.53
C LEU A 26 24.52 -5.20 -17.41
N ARG A 27 25.36 -5.93 -18.14
CA ARG A 27 26.26 -5.35 -19.12
C ARG A 27 25.56 -5.09 -20.44
N GLU A 28 24.77 -6.05 -20.89
CA GLU A 28 24.07 -6.01 -22.17
C GLU A 28 22.68 -6.63 -22.03
N TYR A 29 21.76 -6.16 -22.84
CA TYR A 29 20.43 -6.72 -23.02
C TYR A 29 20.09 -6.80 -24.49
N HIS A 30 19.89 -8.02 -24.97
CA HIS A 30 19.51 -8.31 -26.35
C HIS A 30 18.01 -8.62 -26.41
N SER A 31 17.32 -8.06 -27.38
CA SER A 31 15.91 -8.32 -27.64
C SER A 31 15.58 -8.03 -29.10
N GLU A 32 14.31 -8.21 -29.45
CA GLU A 32 13.79 -7.96 -30.78
C GLU A 32 12.60 -7.02 -30.72
N THR A 33 12.42 -6.20 -31.75
CA THR A 33 11.20 -5.40 -31.92
C THR A 33 10.01 -6.30 -32.27
N ALA A 34 8.80 -5.75 -32.25
CA ALA A 34 7.59 -6.47 -32.68
C ALA A 34 7.68 -6.99 -34.12
N GLU A 35 8.52 -6.33 -34.96
CA GLU A 35 8.77 -6.72 -36.36
C GLU A 35 9.95 -7.73 -36.49
N GLY A 36 10.48 -8.26 -35.36
CA GLY A 36 11.59 -9.24 -35.36
C GLY A 36 12.97 -8.63 -35.63
N LYS A 37 13.12 -7.30 -35.52
CA LYS A 37 14.41 -6.65 -35.71
C LYS A 37 15.20 -6.69 -34.39
N PRO A 38 16.43 -7.28 -34.39
CA PRO A 38 17.24 -7.36 -33.19
C PRO A 38 17.74 -5.98 -32.76
N TYR A 39 17.80 -5.76 -31.47
CA TYR A 39 18.42 -4.59 -30.87
C TYR A 39 19.18 -4.96 -29.58
N THR A 40 20.16 -4.14 -29.23
CA THR A 40 20.99 -4.33 -28.03
C THR A 40 21.09 -3.03 -27.25
N TYR A 41 20.86 -3.11 -25.96
CA TYR A 41 21.23 -2.05 -25.01
C TYR A 41 22.49 -2.48 -24.26
N THR A 42 23.46 -1.58 -24.18
CA THR A 42 24.71 -1.79 -23.45
C THR A 42 24.80 -0.79 -22.31
N SER A 43 25.15 -1.27 -21.12
CA SER A 43 25.37 -0.40 -19.97
C SER A 43 26.72 0.30 -20.02
N SER A 44 26.80 1.46 -19.42
CA SER A 44 28.02 2.20 -19.16
C SER A 44 28.04 2.76 -17.74
N VAL A 45 29.14 3.38 -17.32
CA VAL A 45 29.22 4.06 -16.02
C VAL A 45 28.21 5.22 -15.95
N ALA A 46 28.00 5.93 -17.05
CA ALA A 46 27.04 7.04 -17.12
C ALA A 46 25.60 6.56 -17.27
N GLU A 47 25.39 5.41 -17.89
CA GLU A 47 24.06 4.82 -18.13
C GLU A 47 24.03 3.36 -17.61
N PRO A 48 24.01 3.16 -16.30
CA PRO A 48 23.95 1.84 -15.71
C PRO A 48 22.60 1.16 -16.00
N MET A 49 22.63 -0.16 -16.05
CA MET A 49 21.45 -0.98 -16.28
C MET A 49 21.35 -2.06 -15.21
N TYR A 50 20.20 -2.13 -14.56
CA TYR A 50 19.91 -3.09 -13.49
C TYR A 50 18.76 -4.00 -13.89
N GLY A 51 18.75 -5.23 -13.38
CA GLY A 51 17.70 -6.20 -13.61
C GLY A 51 17.06 -6.65 -12.30
N TYR A 52 15.76 -6.51 -12.18
CA TYR A 52 14.93 -7.14 -11.15
C TYR A 52 14.54 -8.53 -11.64
N LYS A 53 15.19 -9.56 -11.10
CA LYS A 53 15.14 -10.92 -11.62
C LYS A 53 14.01 -11.71 -10.99
N GLY A 54 13.03 -12.12 -11.78
CA GLY A 54 11.98 -13.06 -11.38
C GLY A 54 12.29 -14.48 -11.87
N LYS A 55 11.33 -15.41 -11.71
CA LYS A 55 11.49 -16.81 -12.12
C LYS A 55 11.56 -16.98 -13.64
N GLN A 56 10.70 -16.27 -14.38
CA GLN A 56 10.57 -16.37 -15.84
C GLN A 56 10.59 -15.02 -16.54
N HIS A 57 10.95 -13.96 -15.81
CA HIS A 57 11.01 -12.59 -16.31
C HIS A 57 12.17 -11.83 -15.71
N ILE A 58 12.54 -10.75 -16.37
CA ILE A 58 13.44 -9.74 -15.86
C ILE A 58 12.88 -8.36 -16.22
N LYS A 59 12.71 -7.49 -15.23
CA LYS A 59 12.40 -6.08 -15.44
C LYS A 59 13.70 -5.31 -15.39
N LEU A 60 14.03 -4.65 -16.48
CA LEU A 60 15.26 -3.86 -16.57
C LEU A 60 14.97 -2.42 -16.16
N TYR A 61 15.87 -1.84 -15.39
CA TYR A 61 15.82 -0.48 -14.91
C TYR A 61 17.05 0.29 -15.40
N ARG A 62 16.81 1.37 -16.11
CA ARG A 62 17.80 2.26 -16.70
C ARG A 62 17.54 3.68 -16.16
N PRO A 63 18.10 4.05 -15.00
CA PRO A 63 17.72 5.28 -14.29
C PRO A 63 17.92 6.57 -15.09
N PHE A 64 18.90 6.60 -15.98
CA PHE A 64 19.30 7.79 -16.73
C PHE A 64 18.99 7.71 -18.23
N SER A 65 18.30 6.66 -18.69
CA SER A 65 18.04 6.42 -20.10
C SER A 65 16.54 6.43 -20.43
N THR A 66 16.21 6.56 -21.72
CA THR A 66 14.86 6.42 -22.27
C THR A 66 14.85 5.29 -23.30
N PRO A 67 13.94 4.31 -23.21
CA PRO A 67 12.98 4.10 -22.13
C PRO A 67 13.65 3.71 -20.81
N ARG A 68 13.04 4.11 -19.69
CA ARG A 68 13.57 3.87 -18.34
C ARG A 68 13.44 2.41 -17.91
N PHE A 69 12.39 1.74 -18.39
CA PHE A 69 12.13 0.32 -18.12
C PHE A 69 12.03 -0.47 -19.41
N LEU A 70 12.58 -1.69 -19.36
CA LEU A 70 12.45 -2.69 -20.40
C LEU A 70 12.01 -4.01 -19.75
N TYR A 71 11.41 -4.89 -20.52
CA TYR A 71 10.82 -6.10 -20.01
C TYR A 71 11.29 -7.29 -20.85
N GLY A 72 11.81 -8.33 -20.18
CA GLY A 72 12.23 -9.57 -20.81
C GLY A 72 11.56 -10.79 -20.19
N GLY A 73 11.22 -11.77 -21.00
CA GLY A 73 10.54 -12.98 -20.56
C GLY A 73 9.03 -12.80 -20.37
N SER A 74 8.40 -13.70 -19.59
CA SER A 74 6.96 -13.71 -19.37
C SER A 74 6.61 -13.09 -18.02
N PHE A 75 5.97 -11.93 -18.02
CA PHE A 75 5.37 -11.32 -16.84
C PHE A 75 4.00 -11.93 -16.62
N GLY A 76 3.86 -12.69 -15.53
CA GLY A 76 2.55 -13.17 -15.09
C GLY A 76 1.67 -12.02 -14.56
N GLU A 77 0.36 -12.24 -14.55
CA GLU A 77 -0.62 -11.29 -13.99
C GLU A 77 -0.37 -10.92 -12.53
N ASN A 78 0.41 -11.73 -11.82
CA ASN A 78 0.66 -11.59 -10.39
C ASN A 78 2.08 -11.09 -10.07
N TYR A 79 2.66 -10.23 -10.91
CA TYR A 79 3.95 -9.62 -10.58
C TYR A 79 3.84 -8.83 -9.27
N CYS A 80 4.63 -9.23 -8.28
CA CYS A 80 4.73 -8.55 -7.00
C CYS A 80 6.17 -8.65 -6.49
N PHE A 81 6.89 -7.55 -6.55
CA PHE A 81 8.28 -7.47 -6.07
C PHE A 81 8.31 -7.29 -4.55
N GLY A 82 9.23 -7.97 -3.88
CA GLY A 82 9.37 -7.92 -2.43
C GLY A 82 8.53 -8.94 -1.66
N LEU A 83 7.56 -9.62 -2.30
CA LEU A 83 6.65 -10.54 -1.62
C LEU A 83 7.36 -11.75 -0.99
N GLU A 84 8.39 -12.30 -1.66
CA GLU A 84 9.18 -13.44 -1.17
C GLU A 84 10.05 -13.07 0.05
N GLN A 85 10.38 -11.80 0.22
CA GLN A 85 11.24 -11.29 1.29
C GLN A 85 10.47 -10.91 2.56
N LEU A 86 9.13 -10.92 2.51
CA LEU A 86 8.31 -10.56 3.66
C LEU A 86 8.39 -11.61 4.77
N PRO A 87 8.44 -11.20 6.05
CA PRO A 87 8.35 -12.11 7.20
C PRO A 87 6.96 -12.76 7.27
N ALA A 88 6.85 -13.85 8.03
CA ALA A 88 5.57 -14.51 8.26
C ALA A 88 4.54 -13.59 8.95
N LYS A 89 5.00 -12.69 9.84
CA LYS A 89 4.20 -11.67 10.54
C LYS A 89 5.00 -10.38 10.69
N GLY A 90 4.32 -9.24 10.72
CA GLY A 90 4.91 -7.92 10.95
C GLY A 90 3.84 -6.92 11.39
N ASP A 91 4.28 -5.74 11.85
CA ASP A 91 3.34 -4.68 12.22
C ASP A 91 2.82 -3.93 11.00
N THR A 92 3.70 -3.51 10.11
CA THR A 92 3.33 -2.68 8.96
C THR A 92 3.92 -3.22 7.66
N LEU A 93 3.12 -3.19 6.61
CA LEU A 93 3.51 -3.44 5.23
C LEU A 93 3.22 -2.19 4.39
N PHE A 94 4.22 -1.70 3.70
CA PHE A 94 4.06 -0.63 2.71
C PHE A 94 3.87 -1.22 1.31
N ILE A 95 2.97 -0.63 0.53
CA ILE A 95 2.81 -0.92 -0.91
C ILE A 95 3.22 0.34 -1.66
N THR A 96 4.28 0.25 -2.45
CA THR A 96 4.91 1.40 -3.13
C THR A 96 4.68 1.41 -4.64
N GLY A 97 5.07 2.51 -5.28
CA GLY A 97 4.97 2.67 -6.74
C GLY A 97 6.00 1.88 -7.55
N GLY A 98 7.15 1.54 -6.96
CA GLY A 98 8.24 0.90 -7.69
C GLY A 98 9.24 0.10 -6.86
N GLU A 99 10.05 -0.69 -7.54
CA GLU A 99 11.02 -1.60 -6.94
C GLU A 99 12.12 -0.88 -6.18
N LYS A 100 12.55 0.31 -6.67
CA LYS A 100 13.55 1.15 -5.99
C LYS A 100 13.07 1.53 -4.58
N ASP A 101 11.80 1.85 -4.45
CA ASP A 101 11.19 2.26 -3.19
C ASP A 101 11.07 1.11 -2.20
N VAL A 102 10.74 -0.09 -2.71
CA VAL A 102 10.77 -1.32 -1.89
C VAL A 102 12.16 -1.55 -1.33
N LEU A 103 13.19 -1.42 -2.15
CA LEU A 103 14.59 -1.60 -1.72
C LEU A 103 15.01 -0.52 -0.72
N SER A 104 14.63 0.73 -0.96
CA SER A 104 14.95 1.85 -0.06
C SER A 104 14.28 1.67 1.32
N LEU A 105 13.01 1.31 1.36
CA LEU A 105 12.32 0.97 2.61
C LEU A 105 12.96 -0.22 3.33
N ALA A 106 13.31 -1.27 2.60
CA ALA A 106 13.99 -2.44 3.16
C ALA A 106 15.36 -2.10 3.74
N ALA A 107 16.12 -1.19 3.10
CA ALA A 107 17.40 -0.68 3.61
C ALA A 107 17.23 0.05 4.95
N HIS A 108 16.08 0.68 5.18
CA HIS A 108 15.74 1.37 6.43
C HIS A 108 14.96 0.49 7.41
N GLY A 109 14.86 -0.84 7.16
CA GLY A 109 14.26 -1.82 8.07
C GLY A 109 12.73 -1.88 8.02
N PHE A 110 12.10 -1.44 6.94
CA PHE A 110 10.67 -1.53 6.72
C PHE A 110 10.31 -2.65 5.74
N HIS A 111 9.12 -3.20 5.86
CA HIS A 111 8.60 -4.21 4.93
C HIS A 111 7.81 -3.54 3.82
N ALA A 112 8.14 -3.84 2.59
CA ALA A 112 7.47 -3.25 1.45
C ALA A 112 7.34 -4.24 0.27
N ILE A 113 6.34 -3.99 -0.55
CA ILE A 113 6.13 -4.65 -1.85
C ILE A 113 5.72 -3.59 -2.88
N CYS A 114 5.90 -3.93 -4.16
CA CYS A 114 5.27 -3.17 -5.25
C CYS A 114 4.77 -4.09 -6.36
N PHE A 115 3.93 -3.53 -7.20
CA PHE A 115 3.46 -4.16 -8.43
C PHE A 115 4.23 -3.59 -9.64
N ASN A 116 3.89 -4.04 -10.83
CA ASN A 116 4.64 -3.64 -12.03
C ASN A 116 4.59 -2.11 -12.31
N SER A 117 3.51 -1.47 -11.88
CA SER A 117 3.31 -0.01 -11.96
C SER A 117 2.31 0.40 -10.87
N GLU A 118 2.39 1.63 -10.40
CA GLU A 118 1.40 2.21 -9.47
C GLU A 118 -0.01 2.34 -10.04
N THR A 119 -0.16 2.26 -11.38
CA THR A 119 -1.47 2.26 -12.06
C THR A 119 -2.13 0.90 -12.16
N VAL A 120 -1.40 -0.19 -11.85
CA VAL A 120 -1.93 -1.55 -11.85
C VAL A 120 -2.86 -1.73 -10.66
N THR A 121 -4.01 -2.35 -10.89
CA THR A 121 -4.95 -2.69 -9.82
C THR A 121 -4.33 -3.70 -8.86
N ILE A 122 -4.27 -3.37 -7.59
CA ILE A 122 -3.79 -4.27 -6.54
C ILE A 122 -4.83 -5.37 -6.34
N PRO A 123 -4.45 -6.67 -6.42
CA PRO A 123 -5.39 -7.76 -6.25
C PRO A 123 -5.97 -7.80 -4.82
N PRO A 124 -7.29 -7.61 -4.61
CA PRO A 124 -7.90 -7.64 -3.27
C PRO A 124 -7.67 -8.96 -2.54
N THR A 125 -7.66 -10.08 -3.27
CA THR A 125 -7.39 -11.42 -2.71
C THR A 125 -5.99 -11.54 -2.11
N LEU A 126 -4.98 -10.88 -2.68
CA LEU A 126 -3.64 -10.84 -2.11
C LEU A 126 -3.63 -9.97 -0.84
N VAL A 127 -4.25 -8.79 -0.89
CA VAL A 127 -4.34 -7.89 0.27
C VAL A 127 -5.05 -8.57 1.43
N TYR A 128 -6.20 -9.22 1.19
CA TYR A 128 -6.89 -10.03 2.20
C TYR A 128 -5.95 -11.03 2.88
N ARG A 129 -5.14 -11.77 2.13
CA ARG A 129 -4.16 -12.71 2.70
C ARG A 129 -3.07 -12.02 3.50
N LEU A 130 -2.68 -10.80 3.14
CA LEU A 130 -1.66 -10.01 3.83
C LEU A 130 -2.19 -9.41 5.14
N THR A 131 -3.50 -9.17 5.30
CA THR A 131 -4.09 -8.73 6.59
C THR A 131 -3.93 -9.75 7.72
N PHE A 132 -3.75 -11.04 7.41
CA PHE A 132 -3.42 -12.06 8.42
C PHE A 132 -1.95 -12.04 8.86
N ARG A 133 -1.11 -11.29 8.15
CA ARG A 133 0.34 -11.20 8.40
C ARG A 133 0.76 -9.85 8.98
N PHE A 134 0.06 -8.78 8.60
CA PHE A 134 0.40 -7.40 8.96
C PHE A 134 -0.80 -6.70 9.58
N LYS A 135 -0.56 -5.94 10.67
CA LYS A 135 -1.61 -5.15 11.34
C LYS A 135 -2.04 -3.96 10.50
N HIS A 136 -1.08 -3.32 9.84
CA HIS A 136 -1.31 -2.16 8.99
C HIS A 136 -0.79 -2.43 7.58
N ILE A 137 -1.62 -2.16 6.59
CA ILE A 137 -1.22 -2.15 5.18
C ILE A 137 -1.41 -0.73 4.67
N VAL A 138 -0.32 -0.11 4.22
CA VAL A 138 -0.28 1.33 3.89
C VAL A 138 0.22 1.53 2.46
N LEU A 139 -0.56 2.26 1.68
CA LEU A 139 -0.14 2.71 0.35
C LEU A 139 0.82 3.91 0.50
N LEU A 140 1.98 3.79 -0.12
CA LEU A 140 3.02 4.81 -0.11
C LEU A 140 3.51 5.02 -1.55
N PHE A 141 2.68 5.71 -2.35
CA PHE A 141 2.93 5.98 -3.77
C PHE A 141 3.60 7.33 -3.96
N ASP A 142 4.01 7.61 -5.19
CA ASP A 142 4.62 8.87 -5.56
C ASP A 142 3.71 10.07 -5.23
N MET A 143 4.31 11.20 -4.88
CA MET A 143 3.58 12.43 -4.57
C MET A 143 3.22 13.23 -5.82
N ASP A 144 3.58 12.78 -7.02
CA ASP A 144 3.13 13.37 -8.28
C ASP A 144 1.62 13.11 -8.52
N LYS A 145 1.07 13.74 -9.57
CA LYS A 145 -0.36 13.63 -9.89
C LYS A 145 -0.80 12.17 -10.08
N THR A 146 -0.02 11.38 -10.82
CA THR A 146 -0.34 9.99 -11.13
C THR A 146 -0.36 9.13 -9.87
N GLY A 147 0.65 9.23 -9.02
CA GLY A 147 0.73 8.47 -7.77
C GLY A 147 -0.38 8.84 -6.78
N ARG A 148 -0.71 10.13 -6.66
CA ARG A 148 -1.82 10.60 -5.81
C ARG A 148 -3.18 10.10 -6.28
N GLU A 149 -3.45 10.15 -7.60
CA GLU A 149 -4.70 9.65 -8.17
C GLU A 149 -4.80 8.12 -8.04
N SER A 150 -3.71 7.42 -8.34
CA SER A 150 -3.64 5.95 -8.25
C SER A 150 -3.81 5.48 -6.80
N SER A 151 -3.08 6.07 -5.85
CA SER A 151 -3.22 5.71 -4.43
C SER A 151 -4.64 5.96 -3.89
N CYS A 152 -5.29 7.06 -4.32
CA CYS A 152 -6.68 7.34 -3.94
C CYS A 152 -7.67 6.28 -4.47
N LYS A 153 -7.47 5.82 -5.72
CA LYS A 153 -8.29 4.75 -6.31
C LYS A 153 -8.09 3.42 -5.58
N GLN A 154 -6.83 3.06 -5.29
CA GLN A 154 -6.50 1.81 -4.60
C GLN A 154 -7.00 1.83 -3.15
N GLU A 155 -6.90 2.95 -2.44
CA GLU A 155 -7.44 3.09 -1.08
C GLU A 155 -8.94 2.80 -1.04
N LYS A 156 -9.72 3.39 -1.97
CA LYS A 156 -11.16 3.12 -2.09
C LYS A 156 -11.47 1.66 -2.43
N LEU A 157 -10.70 1.07 -3.35
CA LEU A 157 -10.87 -0.33 -3.75
C LEU A 157 -10.61 -1.29 -2.58
N LEU A 158 -9.68 -0.95 -1.69
CA LEU A 158 -9.19 -1.80 -0.62
C LEU A 158 -9.68 -1.36 0.77
N GLU A 159 -10.69 -0.48 0.82
CA GLU A 159 -11.22 0.10 2.06
C GLU A 159 -11.70 -0.97 3.04
N GLU A 160 -12.35 -2.02 2.56
CA GLU A 160 -12.84 -3.14 3.39
C GLU A 160 -11.72 -3.88 4.14
N PHE A 161 -10.47 -3.79 3.67
CA PHE A 161 -9.29 -4.40 4.31
C PHE A 161 -8.57 -3.42 5.25
N GLY A 162 -9.10 -2.22 5.46
CA GLY A 162 -8.49 -1.20 6.31
C GLY A 162 -7.22 -0.58 5.72
N VAL A 163 -6.99 -0.73 4.42
CA VAL A 163 -5.82 -0.13 3.73
C VAL A 163 -5.98 1.39 3.70
N LYS A 164 -4.92 2.10 4.09
CA LYS A 164 -4.86 3.56 4.11
C LYS A 164 -3.65 4.04 3.33
N ARG A 165 -3.67 5.30 2.88
CA ARG A 165 -2.54 5.90 2.17
C ARG A 165 -1.82 6.92 3.06
N LEU A 166 -0.50 6.82 3.08
CA LEU A 166 0.38 7.81 3.68
C LEU A 166 0.90 8.75 2.59
N LEU A 167 0.76 10.04 2.80
CA LEU A 167 1.30 11.07 1.91
C LEU A 167 2.60 11.61 2.50
N LEU A 168 3.68 11.57 1.71
CA LEU A 168 4.95 12.14 2.12
C LEU A 168 4.91 13.68 2.02
N PRO A 169 5.64 14.40 2.88
CA PRO A 169 5.78 15.86 2.80
C PRO A 169 6.76 16.26 1.69
N LEU A 170 6.50 15.80 0.46
CA LEU A 170 7.30 16.09 -0.72
C LEU A 170 6.50 16.89 -1.75
N PRO A 171 7.16 17.76 -2.53
CA PRO A 171 6.48 18.61 -3.51
C PRO A 171 5.86 17.85 -4.70
N GLY A 172 6.29 16.61 -4.96
CA GLY A 172 5.83 15.80 -6.09
C GLY A 172 6.48 16.18 -7.41
N THR A 173 7.67 16.78 -7.37
CA THR A 173 8.49 17.07 -8.55
C THR A 173 9.17 15.79 -9.07
N LYS A 174 9.83 15.87 -10.21
CA LYS A 174 10.53 14.71 -10.79
C LYS A 174 11.64 14.17 -9.88
N GLU A 175 12.27 15.02 -9.10
CA GLU A 175 13.43 14.76 -8.24
C GLU A 175 13.04 14.47 -6.77
N GLU A 176 11.81 14.86 -6.36
CA GLU A 176 11.36 14.79 -4.97
C GLU A 176 9.90 14.34 -4.91
N LYS A 177 9.66 13.05 -5.12
CA LYS A 177 8.31 12.53 -5.20
C LYS A 177 8.06 11.20 -4.49
N ASP A 178 9.07 10.38 -4.31
CA ASP A 178 8.93 9.04 -3.74
C ASP A 178 9.70 8.88 -2.42
N ILE A 179 9.51 7.76 -1.75
CA ILE A 179 10.18 7.47 -0.47
C ILE A 179 11.69 7.34 -0.62
N SER A 180 12.18 6.93 -1.77
CA SER A 180 13.61 6.87 -2.03
C SER A 180 14.21 8.27 -2.10
N ASP A 181 13.50 9.21 -2.72
CA ASP A 181 13.90 10.62 -2.76
C ASP A 181 13.86 11.25 -1.35
N TYR A 182 12.87 10.86 -0.53
CA TYR A 182 12.78 11.29 0.87
C TYR A 182 14.03 10.91 1.67
N PHE A 183 14.48 9.66 1.59
CA PHE A 183 15.70 9.21 2.26
C PHE A 183 16.97 9.79 1.63
N LYS A 184 17.02 9.92 0.30
CA LYS A 184 18.12 10.56 -0.42
C LYS A 184 18.32 12.03 -0.01
N ALA A 185 17.26 12.73 0.36
CA ALA A 185 17.30 14.10 0.89
C ALA A 185 17.92 14.20 2.29
N GLY A 186 18.31 13.07 2.90
CA GLY A 186 18.95 13.01 4.20
C GLY A 186 18.01 12.74 5.38
N ASN A 187 16.73 12.50 5.12
CA ASN A 187 15.81 12.08 6.17
C ASN A 187 16.18 10.66 6.65
N THR A 188 16.09 10.47 7.95
CA THR A 188 16.47 9.22 8.59
C THR A 188 15.28 8.26 8.72
N ARG A 189 15.59 7.03 9.15
CA ARG A 189 14.58 6.07 9.56
C ARG A 189 13.68 6.62 10.68
N GLU A 190 14.28 7.32 11.63
CA GLU A 190 13.62 7.94 12.78
C GLU A 190 12.67 9.06 12.36
N ASP A 191 13.03 9.85 11.35
CA ASP A 191 12.15 10.89 10.80
C ASP A 191 10.93 10.28 10.10
N PHE A 192 11.14 9.21 9.33
CA PHE A 192 10.02 8.49 8.72
C PHE A 192 9.12 7.80 9.76
N LEU A 193 9.69 7.25 10.85
CA LEU A 193 8.92 6.69 11.95
C LEU A 193 8.05 7.73 12.64
N LYS A 194 8.57 8.94 12.90
CA LYS A 194 7.76 10.04 13.46
C LYS A 194 6.58 10.37 12.56
N LEU A 195 6.84 10.57 11.25
CA LEU A 195 5.79 10.82 10.26
C LEU A 195 4.73 9.71 10.25
N PHE A 196 5.16 8.46 10.36
CA PHE A 196 4.26 7.32 10.36
C PHE A 196 3.45 7.21 11.66
N ILE A 197 4.03 7.52 12.81
CA ILE A 197 3.32 7.56 14.10
C ILE A 197 2.25 8.66 14.06
N GLU A 198 2.59 9.87 13.60
CA GLU A 198 1.63 10.96 13.44
C GLU A 198 0.46 10.58 12.51
N PHE A 199 0.78 9.87 11.43
CA PHE A 199 -0.25 9.32 10.53
C PHE A 199 -1.18 8.34 11.24
N LEU A 200 -0.65 7.41 12.04
CA LEU A 200 -1.45 6.45 12.80
C LEU A 200 -2.30 7.15 13.87
N ASP A 201 -1.74 8.11 14.60
CA ASP A 201 -2.45 8.87 15.62
C ASP A 201 -3.64 9.64 15.01
N ASN A 202 -3.44 10.27 13.85
CA ASN A 202 -4.52 10.94 13.13
C ASN A 202 -5.59 9.95 12.64
N LEU A 203 -5.19 8.76 12.16
CA LEU A 203 -6.09 7.73 11.70
C LEU A 203 -6.99 7.19 12.83
N TYR A 204 -6.44 7.05 14.04
CA TYR A 204 -7.17 6.53 15.18
C TYR A 204 -7.90 7.61 15.98
N SER A 205 -7.53 8.89 15.84
CA SER A 205 -8.19 10.00 16.55
C SER A 205 -9.68 10.08 16.21
N ASP A 206 -10.05 9.96 14.94
CA ASP A 206 -11.44 9.98 14.50
C ASP A 206 -12.24 8.79 15.05
N THR A 207 -11.60 7.61 15.09
CA THR A 207 -12.18 6.40 15.68
C THR A 207 -12.40 6.57 17.19
N LEU A 208 -11.45 7.16 17.91
CA LEU A 208 -11.56 7.43 19.33
C LEU A 208 -12.65 8.49 19.63
N ILE A 209 -12.76 9.52 18.80
CA ILE A 209 -13.84 10.52 18.92
C ILE A 209 -15.19 9.85 18.70
N MET A 210 -15.31 8.99 17.68
CA MET A 210 -16.53 8.23 17.41
C MET A 210 -16.88 7.29 18.57
N LEU A 211 -15.90 6.56 19.12
CA LEU A 211 -16.09 5.69 20.29
C LEU A 211 -16.53 6.48 21.52
N LYS A 212 -15.94 7.65 21.79
CA LYS A 212 -16.36 8.54 22.87
C LYS A 212 -17.80 9.03 22.69
N SER A 213 -18.24 9.28 21.45
CA SER A 213 -19.63 9.66 21.18
C SER A 213 -20.64 8.53 21.43
N CYS A 214 -20.17 7.27 21.45
CA CYS A 214 -20.97 6.09 21.77
C CYS A 214 -20.89 5.70 23.26
N GLU A 215 -20.09 6.40 24.07
CA GLU A 215 -19.96 6.14 25.49
C GLU A 215 -21.30 6.46 26.23
N ILE A 216 -21.77 5.48 26.98
CA ILE A 216 -23.01 5.64 27.78
C ILE A 216 -22.60 6.27 29.13
N ASP A 217 -22.98 7.52 29.34
CA ASP A 217 -22.85 8.18 30.64
C ASP A 217 -23.98 7.70 31.56
N PHE A 218 -23.65 6.81 32.48
CA PHE A 218 -24.61 6.29 33.45
C PHE A 218 -25.14 7.36 34.44
N ASN A 219 -24.42 8.48 34.60
CA ASN A 219 -24.86 9.60 35.43
C ASN A 219 -25.84 10.52 34.68
N ASN A 220 -25.82 10.46 33.34
CA ASN A 220 -26.68 11.25 32.48
C ASN A 220 -27.23 10.36 31.34
N PRO A 221 -28.12 9.40 31.67
CA PRO A 221 -28.63 8.44 30.72
C PRO A 221 -29.43 9.14 29.60
N PRO A 222 -29.38 8.60 28.37
CA PRO A 222 -30.17 9.16 27.26
C PRO A 222 -31.65 9.22 27.61
N ALA A 223 -32.34 10.20 27.07
CA ALA A 223 -33.80 10.33 27.27
C ALA A 223 -34.50 9.02 26.90
N LYS A 224 -35.44 8.62 27.70
CA LYS A 224 -36.26 7.42 27.40
C LYS A 224 -36.89 7.55 26.02
N ALA A 225 -36.73 6.51 25.21
CA ALA A 225 -37.37 6.47 23.91
C ALA A 225 -38.90 6.60 24.05
N GLN A 226 -39.51 7.40 23.19
CA GLN A 226 -40.95 7.65 23.22
C GLN A 226 -41.70 6.35 22.95
N GLU A 227 -42.61 6.01 23.83
CA GLU A 227 -43.49 4.85 23.64
C GLU A 227 -44.49 5.15 22.53
N ILE A 228 -44.64 4.22 21.60
CA ILE A 228 -45.58 4.32 20.47
C ILE A 228 -46.72 3.35 20.65
N ILE A 229 -46.47 2.17 21.19
CA ILE A 229 -47.45 1.11 21.40
C ILE A 229 -47.29 0.54 22.81
N SER A 230 -48.38 0.44 23.54
CA SER A 230 -48.42 -0.21 24.84
C SER A 230 -49.62 -1.16 24.93
N ALA A 231 -49.50 -2.16 25.78
CA ALA A 231 -50.61 -3.03 26.17
C ALA A 231 -50.81 -2.90 27.69
N GLY A 232 -51.85 -2.15 28.09
CA GLY A 232 -52.01 -1.70 29.48
C GLY A 232 -50.80 -0.80 29.86
N ASP A 233 -50.16 -1.12 30.97
CA ASP A 233 -49.00 -0.37 31.48
C ASP A 233 -47.65 -0.90 30.97
N VAL A 234 -47.66 -1.85 30.02
CA VAL A 234 -46.45 -2.45 29.48
C VAL A 234 -46.14 -1.86 28.11
N PRO A 235 -45.01 -1.15 27.94
CA PRO A 235 -44.59 -0.64 26.63
C PRO A 235 -44.19 -1.81 25.73
N LEU A 236 -44.77 -1.90 24.54
CA LEU A 236 -44.49 -2.93 23.55
C LEU A 236 -43.58 -2.43 22.43
N GLY A 237 -43.62 -1.13 22.15
CA GLY A 237 -42.81 -0.53 21.10
C GLY A 237 -42.48 0.92 21.38
N THR A 238 -41.24 1.31 21.04
CA THR A 238 -40.73 2.67 21.19
C THR A 238 -40.22 3.23 19.85
N GLN A 239 -40.19 4.54 19.72
CA GLN A 239 -39.71 5.21 18.51
C GLN A 239 -38.27 4.80 18.20
N GLY A 240 -37.99 4.40 16.96
CA GLY A 240 -36.68 3.96 16.49
C GLY A 240 -36.38 2.48 16.72
N ASN A 241 -37.22 1.72 17.39
CA ASN A 241 -37.08 0.28 17.58
C ASN A 241 -37.96 -0.52 16.62
N LEU A 242 -37.43 -1.65 16.14
CA LEU A 242 -38.17 -2.62 15.36
C LEU A 242 -38.79 -3.67 16.32
N PHE A 243 -40.10 -3.92 16.22
CA PHE A 243 -40.70 -5.02 16.93
C PHE A 243 -41.66 -5.80 16.02
N GLY A 244 -41.83 -7.07 16.28
CA GLY A 244 -42.71 -7.95 15.52
C GLY A 244 -43.80 -8.55 16.39
N ILE A 245 -45.04 -8.55 15.89
CA ILE A 245 -46.15 -9.23 16.52
C ILE A 245 -46.35 -10.58 15.83
N THR A 246 -46.25 -11.66 16.59
CA THR A 246 -46.50 -13.02 16.12
C THR A 246 -47.71 -13.61 16.78
N GLY A 247 -48.46 -14.42 16.06
CA GLY A 247 -49.63 -15.12 16.59
C GLY A 247 -50.15 -16.12 15.57
N GLY A 248 -51.01 -17.05 16.01
CA GLY A 248 -51.70 -18.00 15.15
C GLY A 248 -52.62 -17.34 14.11
N GLU A 249 -53.10 -18.11 13.15
CA GLU A 249 -54.09 -17.67 12.19
C GLU A 249 -55.39 -17.24 12.87
N GLY A 250 -56.02 -16.12 12.46
CA GLY A 250 -57.25 -15.62 13.06
C GLY A 250 -57.10 -14.82 14.38
N THR A 251 -55.87 -14.49 14.82
CA THR A 251 -55.61 -13.73 16.07
C THR A 251 -55.62 -12.21 15.92
N GLY A 252 -56.12 -11.65 14.80
CA GLY A 252 -56.30 -10.19 14.63
C GLY A 252 -55.00 -9.39 14.46
N LYS A 253 -53.94 -10.00 13.93
CA LYS A 253 -52.61 -9.37 13.68
C LYS A 253 -52.64 -8.25 12.65
N SER A 254 -53.61 -8.24 11.79
CA SER A 254 -53.79 -7.29 10.67
C SER A 254 -55.08 -6.53 10.85
N ASN A 255 -55.03 -5.46 11.60
CA ASN A 255 -56.07 -4.40 11.60
C ASN A 255 -55.39 -3.12 11.15
#